data_54374ef878f500a5cdce8e1bb118eb1a
#
_entry.id   54374ef878f500a5cdce8e1bb118eb1a
#
_cell.length_a   1.000
_cell.length_b   1.000
_cell.length_c   1.000
_cell.angle_alpha   90.00
_cell.angle_beta   90.00
_cell.angle_gamma   90.00
#
_symmetry.space_group_name_H-M   'P 1'
#
loop_
_entity.id
_entity.type
_entity.pdbx_description
1 polymer ?
#
loop_
_entity_poly.entity_id
_entity_poly.type
_entity_poly.pdbx_seq_one_letter_code
_entity_poly.pdbx_strand_id
1 'polypeptide(L)'
;MSEVVTEDVPRLRLGAFRLTPTQIRRFRKLPLILVGLVITVAVVWVLFLADRTWTADTSAGAAIDEPGEFVVTLLDGLTFAGLLFVVASGFTLIFGLMRTVNMAHGAFFLLAAYIAIDLQQTMVGKTRNIEPGDVSMLQWVVPLLVGALAVAVLGVVIQQLFLRWNQGQDLRQAIITIAVTVILADQMLYQYGGLAKTMVWPGDVVHFTTIFGERYAWSRLFMLAISVVVGIVLWLWLNRTRMGMVIRAGVDDKDMVRALGINVAVVFGITFFVGAFLAGMGGSMGASFAGVAQGTDGQWLLNSLIVVIIGGLGSVKGAVAGSLLYGMVTAFSPAYLPSDYTFYSIIFTFVILAVVLAVRPNGLFGRTE
;
A
#
# COMPACT_ATOMS: atom_id res chain seq x y z
N MET A 1 -56.56 31.59 -6.29
CA MET A 1 -56.44 31.77 -4.84
C MET A 1 -56.11 30.39 -4.28
N SER A 2 -54.86 30.14 -4.03
CA SER A 2 -54.36 28.97 -3.27
C SER A 2 -53.11 29.44 -2.57
N GLU A 3 -53.24 29.65 -1.24
CA GLU A 3 -52.15 30.02 -0.35
C GLU A 3 -51.12 28.89 -0.26
N VAL A 4 -49.87 29.26 -0.51
CA VAL A 4 -48.71 28.42 -0.23
C VAL A 4 -48.35 28.63 1.22
N VAL A 5 -48.62 27.61 2.04
CA VAL A 5 -48.13 27.54 3.44
C VAL A 5 -46.63 27.25 3.41
N THR A 6 -45.82 28.26 3.73
CA THR A 6 -44.42 28.08 3.99
C THR A 6 -44.23 27.64 5.45
N GLU A 7 -43.91 26.38 5.67
CA GLU A 7 -43.48 25.87 6.99
C GLU A 7 -42.18 26.53 7.41
N ASP A 8 -42.24 27.29 8.50
CA ASP A 8 -41.10 27.89 9.20
C ASP A 8 -40.28 26.77 9.90
N VAL A 9 -39.18 26.38 9.32
CA VAL A 9 -38.18 25.53 9.99
C VAL A 9 -37.41 26.41 10.99
N PRO A 10 -37.37 26.09 12.29
CA PRO A 10 -36.67 26.89 13.29
C PRO A 10 -35.14 26.87 13.02
N ARG A 11 -34.62 28.01 12.59
CA ARG A 11 -33.16 28.23 12.46
C ARG A 11 -32.56 28.27 13.87
N LEU A 12 -31.91 27.18 14.26
CA LEU A 12 -31.00 27.15 15.40
C LEU A 12 -29.88 28.19 15.19
N ARG A 13 -29.95 29.32 15.90
CA ARG A 13 -28.89 30.31 16.00
C ARG A 13 -27.78 29.76 16.90
N LEU A 14 -26.90 28.95 16.41
CA LEU A 14 -25.56 28.77 16.95
C LEU A 14 -24.72 29.98 16.50
N GLY A 15 -24.11 30.68 17.46
CA GLY A 15 -23.43 31.97 17.28
C GLY A 15 -22.51 31.98 16.05
N ALA A 16 -22.86 32.82 15.09
CA ALA A 16 -22.17 32.92 13.80
C ALA A 16 -20.81 33.63 13.98
N PHE A 17 -19.77 32.89 14.23
CA PHE A 17 -18.39 33.34 13.93
C PHE A 17 -18.23 33.37 12.42
N ARG A 18 -18.51 34.55 11.80
CA ARG A 18 -18.26 34.75 10.36
C ARG A 18 -16.76 34.87 10.16
N LEU A 19 -16.12 33.77 9.84
CA LEU A 19 -14.73 33.79 9.39
C LEU A 19 -14.65 34.55 8.05
N THR A 20 -13.77 35.53 7.97
CA THR A 20 -13.50 36.24 6.70
C THR A 20 -12.82 35.30 5.69
N PRO A 21 -12.97 35.51 4.36
CA PRO A 21 -12.33 34.69 3.35
C PRO A 21 -10.81 34.52 3.53
N THR A 22 -10.16 35.52 4.09
CA THR A 22 -8.72 35.49 4.45
C THR A 22 -8.43 34.59 5.64
N GLN A 23 -9.33 34.51 6.61
CA GLN A 23 -9.22 33.59 7.75
C GLN A 23 -9.45 32.15 7.30
N ILE A 24 -10.43 31.88 6.44
CA ILE A 24 -10.67 30.58 5.84
C ILE A 24 -9.44 30.09 5.07
N ARG A 25 -8.75 30.99 4.34
CA ARG A 25 -7.51 30.68 3.60
C ARG A 25 -6.31 30.41 4.53
N ARG A 26 -6.25 31.02 5.72
CA ARG A 26 -5.29 30.72 6.79
C ARG A 26 -5.59 29.40 7.47
N PHE A 27 -6.85 29.14 7.81
CA PHE A 27 -7.28 27.85 8.37
C PHE A 27 -7.05 26.69 7.42
N ARG A 28 -7.14 26.89 6.11
CA ARG A 28 -6.83 25.87 5.09
C ARG A 28 -5.34 25.50 5.04
N LYS A 29 -4.43 26.37 5.51
CA LYS A 29 -2.97 26.10 5.61
C LYS A 29 -2.57 25.59 6.99
N LEU A 30 -3.38 25.80 8.02
CA LEU A 30 -3.10 25.38 9.38
C LEU A 30 -2.78 23.88 9.49
N PRO A 31 -3.54 22.99 8.83
CA PRO A 31 -3.26 21.57 8.84
C PRO A 31 -1.92 21.18 8.20
N LEU A 32 -1.54 21.82 7.10
CA LEU A 32 -0.21 21.61 6.49
C LEU A 32 0.93 22.06 7.40
N ILE A 33 0.71 23.16 8.14
CA ILE A 33 1.67 23.69 9.12
C ILE A 33 1.76 22.74 10.32
N LEU A 34 0.63 22.18 10.81
CA LEU A 34 0.62 21.21 11.89
C LEU A 34 1.30 19.90 11.52
N VAL A 35 1.05 19.35 10.33
CA VAL A 35 1.76 18.15 9.84
C VAL A 35 3.24 18.44 9.66
N GLY A 36 3.58 19.58 9.06
CA GLY A 36 4.98 20.02 8.95
C GLY A 36 5.62 20.19 10.33
N LEU A 37 4.90 20.76 11.31
CA LEU A 37 5.38 20.90 12.69
C LEU A 37 5.58 19.53 13.36
N VAL A 38 4.63 18.60 13.22
CA VAL A 38 4.74 17.25 13.79
C VAL A 38 5.90 16.50 13.16
N ILE A 39 6.06 16.56 11.84
CA ILE A 39 7.20 15.97 11.14
C ILE A 39 8.50 16.64 11.59
N THR A 40 8.54 17.97 11.68
CA THR A 40 9.72 18.71 12.13
C THR A 40 10.03 18.39 13.58
N VAL A 41 9.03 18.33 14.45
CA VAL A 41 9.22 17.93 15.87
C VAL A 41 9.70 16.49 15.97
N ALA A 42 9.15 15.57 15.17
CA ALA A 42 9.61 14.19 15.14
C ALA A 42 11.04 14.08 14.63
N VAL A 43 11.38 14.80 13.56
CA VAL A 43 12.75 14.85 13.01
C VAL A 43 13.73 15.51 14.00
N VAL A 44 13.34 16.63 14.59
CA VAL A 44 14.16 17.33 15.61
C VAL A 44 14.31 16.46 16.86
N TRP A 45 13.25 15.75 17.26
CA TRP A 45 13.32 14.84 18.40
C TRP A 45 14.26 13.67 18.10
N VAL A 46 14.14 13.06 16.93
CA VAL A 46 15.03 11.98 16.48
C VAL A 46 16.48 12.46 16.36
N LEU A 47 16.70 13.65 15.76
CA LEU A 47 18.06 14.14 15.47
C LEU A 47 18.77 14.79 16.67
N PHE A 48 18.05 15.38 17.61
CA PHE A 48 18.64 16.25 18.65
C PHE A 48 18.25 15.96 20.09
N LEU A 49 17.10 15.34 20.34
CA LEU A 49 16.58 15.16 21.71
C LEU A 49 16.60 13.70 22.17
N ALA A 50 16.59 12.73 21.25
CA ALA A 50 16.56 11.32 21.60
C ALA A 50 17.80 10.90 22.40
N ASP A 51 18.97 11.51 22.13
CA ASP A 51 20.24 11.20 22.80
C ASP A 51 20.37 11.73 24.24
N ARG A 52 19.68 12.79 24.59
CA ARG A 52 19.91 13.48 25.87
C ARG A 52 19.11 12.95 27.06
N THR A 53 18.11 12.10 26.82
CA THR A 53 17.16 11.67 27.86
C THR A 53 17.18 10.18 28.16
N TRP A 54 17.94 9.39 27.40
CA TRP A 54 17.94 7.93 27.46
C TRP A 54 19.34 7.37 27.78
N THR A 55 19.38 6.30 28.55
CA THR A 55 20.61 5.66 29.01
C THR A 55 21.41 4.99 27.88
N ALA A 56 22.68 4.83 28.04
CA ALA A 56 23.76 4.44 27.12
C ALA A 56 23.54 3.20 26.22
N ASP A 57 22.45 2.46 26.38
CA ASP A 57 22.15 1.27 25.58
C ASP A 57 21.23 1.54 24.38
N THR A 58 20.89 2.79 24.11
CA THR A 58 19.98 3.15 23.01
C THR A 58 20.71 3.99 21.98
N SER A 59 20.82 3.44 20.78
CA SER A 59 21.44 4.04 19.59
C SER A 59 20.69 5.26 19.02
N ALA A 60 19.92 5.98 19.83
CA ALA A 60 19.05 7.07 19.33
C ALA A 60 19.80 8.37 19.03
N GLY A 61 21.01 8.57 19.56
CA GLY A 61 21.92 9.65 19.20
C GLY A 61 22.65 9.42 17.88
N ALA A 62 22.59 8.20 17.41
CA ALA A 62 23.32 7.67 16.28
C ALA A 62 23.08 8.37 14.95
N ALA A 63 21.97 9.07 14.74
CA ALA A 63 21.71 9.73 13.46
C ALA A 63 22.75 10.81 13.09
N ILE A 64 23.42 11.42 14.10
CA ILE A 64 24.48 12.41 13.91
C ILE A 64 25.84 11.77 14.08
N ASP A 65 25.98 10.88 15.08
CA ASP A 65 27.25 10.21 15.40
C ASP A 65 27.51 9.04 14.45
N GLU A 66 26.46 8.39 13.92
CA GLU A 66 26.53 7.26 12.98
C GLU A 66 25.65 7.51 11.74
N PRO A 67 26.09 8.39 10.82
CA PRO A 67 25.32 8.73 9.62
C PRO A 67 25.06 7.53 8.70
N GLY A 68 25.84 6.45 8.82
CA GLY A 68 25.64 5.20 8.10
C GLY A 68 24.33 4.52 8.50
N GLU A 69 24.06 4.41 9.79
CA GLU A 69 22.85 3.78 10.33
C GLU A 69 21.58 4.53 9.93
N PHE A 70 21.64 5.87 9.94
CA PHE A 70 20.55 6.71 9.44
C PHE A 70 20.24 6.44 7.96
N VAL A 71 21.28 6.36 7.11
CA VAL A 71 21.12 6.09 5.68
C VAL A 71 20.59 4.68 5.44
N VAL A 72 21.05 3.68 6.18
CA VAL A 72 20.52 2.31 6.11
C VAL A 72 19.04 2.28 6.49
N THR A 73 18.65 2.91 7.60
CA THR A 73 17.25 3.01 8.03
C THR A 73 16.38 3.73 6.99
N LEU A 74 16.89 4.79 6.38
CA LEU A 74 16.22 5.52 5.30
C LEU A 74 15.98 4.61 4.08
N LEU A 75 17.00 3.85 3.67
CA LEU A 75 16.91 2.91 2.54
C LEU A 75 15.95 1.76 2.85
N ASP A 76 15.92 1.26 4.08
CA ASP A 76 14.96 0.25 4.53
C ASP A 76 13.53 0.78 4.47
N GLY A 77 13.32 2.00 4.94
CA GLY A 77 12.03 2.70 4.84
C GLY A 77 11.59 2.89 3.39
N LEU A 78 12.50 3.28 2.50
CA LEU A 78 12.23 3.42 1.07
C LEU A 78 11.92 2.08 0.41
N THR A 79 12.67 1.02 0.74
CA THR A 79 12.46 -0.32 0.20
C THR A 79 11.08 -0.87 0.60
N PHE A 80 10.74 -0.76 1.88
CA PHE A 80 9.44 -1.18 2.37
C PHE A 80 8.31 -0.33 1.79
N ALA A 81 8.50 1.00 1.69
CA ALA A 81 7.57 1.90 1.02
C ALA A 81 7.35 1.52 -0.45
N GLY A 82 8.41 1.15 -1.16
CA GLY A 82 8.34 0.70 -2.55
C GLY A 82 7.50 -0.56 -2.70
N LEU A 83 7.76 -1.57 -1.87
CA LEU A 83 6.99 -2.82 -1.87
C LEU A 83 5.51 -2.55 -1.55
N LEU A 84 5.26 -1.76 -0.51
CA LEU A 84 3.91 -1.40 -0.09
C LEU A 84 3.18 -0.57 -1.14
N PHE A 85 3.90 0.30 -1.86
CA PHE A 85 3.36 1.05 -3.00
C PHE A 85 2.86 0.13 -4.12
N VAL A 86 3.62 -0.92 -4.47
CA VAL A 86 3.19 -1.88 -5.50
C VAL A 86 1.84 -2.49 -5.13
N VAL A 87 1.71 -3.00 -3.89
CA VAL A 87 0.45 -3.59 -3.40
C VAL A 87 -0.67 -2.56 -3.33
N ALA A 88 -0.42 -1.41 -2.68
CA ALA A 88 -1.41 -0.37 -2.46
C ALA A 88 -1.86 0.32 -3.76
N SER A 89 -1.01 0.39 -4.78
CA SER A 89 -1.39 0.94 -6.10
C SER A 89 -2.43 0.07 -6.78
N GLY A 90 -2.30 -1.27 -6.68
CA GLY A 90 -3.33 -2.20 -7.15
C GLY A 90 -4.66 -2.01 -6.43
N PHE A 91 -4.63 -1.88 -5.11
CA PHE A 91 -5.80 -1.60 -4.31
C PHE A 91 -6.44 -0.24 -4.69
N THR A 92 -5.62 0.79 -4.85
CA THR A 92 -6.05 2.14 -5.25
C THR A 92 -6.76 2.15 -6.60
N LEU A 93 -6.27 1.37 -7.57
CA LEU A 93 -6.89 1.27 -8.90
C LEU A 93 -8.26 0.62 -8.83
N ILE A 94 -8.39 -0.50 -8.13
CA ILE A 94 -9.67 -1.20 -7.97
C ILE A 94 -10.66 -0.29 -7.24
N PHE A 95 -10.27 0.27 -6.10
CA PHE A 95 -11.14 1.14 -5.31
C PHE A 95 -11.54 2.40 -6.08
N GLY A 96 -10.60 3.04 -6.76
CA GLY A 96 -10.87 4.29 -7.49
C GLY A 96 -11.99 4.17 -8.51
N LEU A 97 -12.04 3.06 -9.25
CA LEU A 97 -13.06 2.85 -10.28
C LEU A 97 -14.35 2.23 -9.74
N MET A 98 -14.23 1.27 -8.83
CA MET A 98 -15.40 0.53 -8.30
C MET A 98 -16.04 1.23 -7.11
N ARG A 99 -15.32 2.13 -6.44
CA ARG A 99 -15.70 2.80 -5.18
C ARG A 99 -16.02 1.82 -4.04
N THR A 100 -15.54 0.59 -4.16
CA THR A 100 -15.77 -0.48 -3.19
C THR A 100 -14.45 -1.08 -2.73
N VAL A 101 -14.35 -1.38 -1.44
CA VAL A 101 -13.18 -2.02 -0.87
C VAL A 101 -13.15 -3.49 -1.27
N ASN A 102 -12.09 -3.91 -1.97
CA ASN A 102 -11.87 -5.32 -2.30
C ASN A 102 -11.13 -6.01 -1.16
N MET A 103 -11.87 -6.72 -0.29
CA MET A 103 -11.27 -7.43 0.85
C MET A 103 -10.41 -8.63 0.41
N ALA A 104 -10.61 -9.17 -0.80
CA ALA A 104 -9.79 -10.27 -1.33
C ALA A 104 -8.38 -9.84 -1.78
N HIS A 105 -8.04 -8.54 -1.71
CA HIS A 105 -6.76 -8.03 -2.18
C HIS A 105 -5.55 -8.64 -1.43
N GLY A 106 -5.68 -8.81 -0.10
CA GLY A 106 -4.66 -9.50 0.70
C GLY A 106 -4.54 -10.98 0.37
N ALA A 107 -5.66 -11.66 0.13
CA ALA A 107 -5.65 -13.07 -0.29
C ALA A 107 -4.98 -13.24 -1.68
N PHE A 108 -5.13 -12.27 -2.59
CA PHE A 108 -4.42 -12.27 -3.86
C PHE A 108 -2.90 -12.12 -3.68
N PHE A 109 -2.47 -11.25 -2.75
CA PHE A 109 -1.07 -11.13 -2.36
C PHE A 109 -0.51 -12.49 -1.90
N LEU A 110 -1.16 -13.13 -0.93
CA LEU A 110 -0.69 -14.37 -0.33
C LEU A 110 -0.71 -15.56 -1.30
N LEU A 111 -1.77 -15.68 -2.12
CA LEU A 111 -1.89 -16.76 -3.11
C LEU A 111 -0.81 -16.66 -4.17
N ALA A 112 -0.52 -15.47 -4.70
CA ALA A 112 0.55 -15.27 -5.66
C ALA A 112 1.92 -15.63 -5.07
N ALA A 113 2.16 -15.27 -3.81
CA ALA A 113 3.36 -15.63 -3.07
C ALA A 113 3.56 -17.14 -3.01
N TYR A 114 2.52 -17.89 -2.62
CA TYR A 114 2.59 -19.34 -2.57
C TYR A 114 2.80 -19.99 -3.94
N ILE A 115 2.09 -19.53 -4.97
CA ILE A 115 2.28 -20.03 -6.35
C ILE A 115 3.72 -19.75 -6.82
N ALA A 116 4.26 -18.57 -6.51
CA ALA A 116 5.64 -18.23 -6.89
C ALA A 116 6.66 -19.10 -6.16
N ILE A 117 6.48 -19.35 -4.87
CA ILE A 117 7.36 -20.23 -4.08
C ILE A 117 7.33 -21.66 -4.64
N ASP A 118 6.16 -22.19 -4.90
CA ASP A 118 5.99 -23.58 -5.41
C ASP A 118 6.62 -23.75 -6.79
N LEU A 119 6.40 -22.77 -7.66
CA LEU A 119 7.00 -22.77 -9.01
C LEU A 119 8.52 -22.61 -8.93
N GLN A 120 9.06 -21.77 -8.04
CA GLN A 120 10.50 -21.64 -7.84
C GLN A 120 11.10 -22.96 -7.38
N GLN A 121 10.49 -23.63 -6.40
CA GLN A 121 10.94 -24.94 -5.92
C GLN A 121 10.96 -25.98 -7.03
N THR A 122 9.93 -26.00 -7.87
CA THR A 122 9.83 -26.90 -9.02
C THR A 122 10.91 -26.62 -10.06
N MET A 123 11.16 -25.34 -10.38
CA MET A 123 12.18 -24.94 -11.37
C MET A 123 13.61 -25.20 -10.89
N VAL A 124 13.85 -25.10 -9.59
CA VAL A 124 15.16 -25.43 -8.96
C VAL A 124 15.34 -26.93 -8.79
N GLY A 125 14.24 -27.70 -8.76
CA GLY A 125 14.25 -29.14 -8.50
C GLY A 125 14.53 -29.52 -7.05
N LYS A 126 14.39 -28.56 -6.13
CA LYS A 126 14.58 -28.73 -4.69
C LYS A 126 13.34 -28.20 -3.95
N THR A 127 12.85 -28.96 -2.98
CA THR A 127 11.70 -28.57 -2.15
C THR A 127 12.10 -28.04 -0.77
N ARG A 128 13.35 -28.26 -0.35
CA ARG A 128 13.90 -27.84 0.94
C ARG A 128 15.37 -27.43 0.77
N ASN A 129 15.84 -26.54 1.67
CA ASN A 129 17.22 -26.10 1.72
C ASN A 129 17.74 -25.53 0.38
N ILE A 130 16.91 -24.70 -0.27
CA ILE A 130 17.34 -23.94 -1.43
C ILE A 130 18.25 -22.82 -0.93
N GLU A 131 19.48 -22.80 -1.41
CA GLU A 131 20.40 -21.70 -1.13
C GLU A 131 20.35 -20.64 -2.25
N PRO A 132 20.70 -19.39 -1.96
CA PRO A 132 20.69 -18.35 -2.98
C PRO A 132 21.52 -18.70 -4.23
N GLY A 133 22.63 -19.42 -4.07
CA GLY A 133 23.47 -19.91 -5.17
C GLY A 133 22.78 -20.91 -6.10
N ASP A 134 21.70 -21.56 -5.67
CA ASP A 134 20.91 -22.50 -6.47
C ASP A 134 19.93 -21.80 -7.41
N VAL A 135 19.65 -20.51 -7.17
CA VAL A 135 18.58 -19.76 -7.84
C VAL A 135 19.16 -18.78 -8.83
N SER A 136 18.85 -18.94 -10.10
CA SER A 136 19.15 -17.97 -11.15
C SER A 136 18.12 -16.83 -11.19
N MET A 137 18.45 -15.71 -11.84
CA MET A 137 17.52 -14.58 -12.03
C MET A 137 16.21 -15.02 -12.72
N LEU A 138 16.27 -15.92 -13.71
CA LEU A 138 15.07 -16.44 -14.35
C LEU A 138 14.21 -17.27 -13.42
N GLN A 139 14.82 -18.07 -12.54
CA GLN A 139 14.08 -18.88 -11.55
C GLN A 139 13.50 -18.05 -10.41
N TRP A 140 13.78 -16.76 -10.37
CA TRP A 140 13.13 -15.79 -9.49
C TRP A 140 12.07 -14.96 -10.23
N VAL A 141 12.39 -14.42 -11.41
CA VAL A 141 11.50 -13.53 -12.17
C VAL A 141 10.29 -14.29 -12.74
N VAL A 142 10.50 -15.49 -13.29
CA VAL A 142 9.41 -16.28 -13.91
C VAL A 142 8.36 -16.66 -12.88
N PRO A 143 8.69 -17.25 -11.71
CA PRO A 143 7.71 -17.53 -10.67
C PRO A 143 6.97 -16.29 -10.17
N LEU A 144 7.66 -15.18 -10.00
CA LEU A 144 7.06 -13.90 -9.60
C LEU A 144 5.98 -13.46 -10.61
N LEU A 145 6.31 -13.45 -11.90
CA LEU A 145 5.37 -13.03 -12.94
C LEU A 145 4.22 -14.02 -13.11
N VAL A 146 4.49 -15.33 -13.06
CA VAL A 146 3.46 -16.36 -13.17
C VAL A 146 2.49 -16.31 -11.98
N GLY A 147 2.98 -16.18 -10.76
CA GLY A 147 2.14 -16.01 -9.57
C GLY A 147 1.25 -14.76 -9.68
N ALA A 148 1.84 -13.62 -10.08
CA ALA A 148 1.08 -12.39 -10.29
C ALA A 148 0.04 -12.53 -11.41
N LEU A 149 0.38 -13.18 -12.53
CA LEU A 149 -0.54 -13.39 -13.65
C LEU A 149 -1.68 -14.35 -13.29
N ALA A 150 -1.37 -15.44 -12.59
CA ALA A 150 -2.38 -16.41 -12.15
C ALA A 150 -3.45 -15.74 -11.29
N VAL A 151 -3.02 -14.91 -10.32
CA VAL A 151 -3.93 -14.16 -9.46
C VAL A 151 -4.67 -13.06 -10.23
N ALA A 152 -4.04 -12.42 -11.20
CA ALA A 152 -4.71 -11.43 -12.06
C ALA A 152 -5.86 -12.07 -12.87
N VAL A 153 -5.63 -13.25 -13.43
CA VAL A 153 -6.67 -14.01 -14.14
C VAL A 153 -7.78 -14.44 -13.18
N LEU A 154 -7.43 -14.98 -12.00
CA LEU A 154 -8.41 -15.32 -10.96
C LEU A 154 -9.24 -14.10 -10.54
N GLY A 155 -8.59 -12.95 -10.38
CA GLY A 155 -9.27 -11.69 -10.07
C GLY A 155 -10.31 -11.30 -11.12
N VAL A 156 -9.96 -11.41 -12.41
CA VAL A 156 -10.93 -11.16 -13.50
C VAL A 156 -12.10 -12.15 -13.45
N VAL A 157 -11.83 -13.42 -13.20
CA VAL A 157 -12.88 -14.44 -13.07
C VAL A 157 -13.84 -14.06 -11.93
N ILE A 158 -13.32 -13.71 -10.77
CA ILE A 158 -14.14 -13.28 -9.62
C ILE A 158 -14.93 -12.01 -9.95
N GLN A 159 -14.29 -11.05 -10.60
CA GLN A 159 -14.95 -9.82 -11.02
C GLN A 159 -16.10 -10.08 -12.00
N GLN A 160 -15.89 -10.92 -13.02
CA GLN A 160 -16.91 -11.21 -14.04
C GLN A 160 -18.05 -12.06 -13.52
N LEU A 161 -17.78 -13.04 -12.66
CA LEU A 161 -18.79 -13.99 -12.16
C LEU A 161 -19.62 -13.40 -11.02
N PHE A 162 -18.98 -12.63 -10.10
CA PHE A 162 -19.63 -12.22 -8.86
C PHE A 162 -19.78 -10.71 -8.72
N LEU A 163 -18.75 -9.91 -9.02
CA LEU A 163 -18.78 -8.48 -8.72
C LEU A 163 -19.53 -7.68 -9.80
N ARG A 164 -19.46 -8.12 -11.06
CA ARG A 164 -20.13 -7.44 -12.19
C ARG A 164 -21.62 -7.24 -11.96
N TRP A 165 -22.30 -8.24 -11.41
CA TRP A 165 -23.75 -8.22 -11.19
C TRP A 165 -24.17 -7.39 -9.97
N ASN A 166 -23.22 -7.07 -9.09
CA ASN A 166 -23.44 -6.36 -7.85
C ASN A 166 -22.87 -4.93 -7.87
N GLN A 167 -22.67 -4.35 -9.06
CA GLN A 167 -22.15 -2.99 -9.20
C GLN A 167 -23.11 -1.97 -8.58
N GLY A 168 -22.56 -1.03 -7.79
CA GLY A 168 -23.34 -0.04 -7.06
C GLY A 168 -23.97 -0.56 -5.75
N GLN A 169 -23.66 -1.80 -5.35
CA GLN A 169 -24.10 -2.40 -4.09
C GLN A 169 -22.88 -2.71 -3.22
N ASP A 170 -22.31 -1.68 -2.61
CA ASP A 170 -21.01 -1.73 -1.94
C ASP A 170 -20.95 -2.80 -0.84
N LEU A 171 -22.01 -2.92 -0.04
CA LEU A 171 -22.09 -3.93 1.02
C LEU A 171 -22.07 -5.36 0.46
N ARG A 172 -22.77 -5.63 -0.64
CA ARG A 172 -22.76 -6.96 -1.28
C ARG A 172 -21.40 -7.31 -1.84
N GLN A 173 -20.74 -6.35 -2.50
CA GLN A 173 -19.39 -6.54 -3.03
C GLN A 173 -18.39 -6.80 -1.90
N ALA A 174 -18.48 -6.07 -0.78
CA ALA A 174 -17.65 -6.30 0.39
C ALA A 174 -17.86 -7.72 0.96
N ILE A 175 -19.11 -8.17 1.14
CA ILE A 175 -19.42 -9.52 1.63
C ILE A 175 -18.90 -10.60 0.68
N ILE A 176 -19.07 -10.43 -0.64
CA ILE A 176 -18.55 -11.38 -1.63
C ILE A 176 -17.02 -11.47 -1.55
N THR A 177 -16.33 -10.33 -1.48
CA THR A 177 -14.86 -10.33 -1.42
C THR A 177 -14.33 -10.86 -0.09
N ILE A 178 -15.03 -10.68 1.04
CA ILE A 178 -14.73 -11.34 2.31
C ILE A 178 -14.89 -12.86 2.17
N ALA A 179 -16.00 -13.33 1.59
CA ALA A 179 -16.21 -14.78 1.39
C ALA A 179 -15.11 -15.39 0.52
N VAL A 180 -14.69 -14.69 -0.56
CA VAL A 180 -13.56 -15.11 -1.41
C VAL A 180 -12.27 -15.16 -0.58
N THR A 181 -12.00 -14.17 0.27
CA THR A 181 -10.83 -14.16 1.15
C THR A 181 -10.80 -15.39 2.04
N VAL A 182 -11.91 -15.69 2.72
CA VAL A 182 -12.01 -16.84 3.63
C VAL A 182 -11.78 -18.16 2.88
N ILE A 183 -12.42 -18.32 1.72
CA ILE A 183 -12.26 -19.54 0.91
C ILE A 183 -10.79 -19.70 0.46
N LEU A 184 -10.17 -18.63 -0.05
CA LEU A 184 -8.77 -18.68 -0.48
C LEU A 184 -7.82 -18.93 0.70
N ALA A 185 -8.05 -18.28 1.84
CA ALA A 185 -7.22 -18.45 3.04
C ALA A 185 -7.29 -19.90 3.56
N ASP A 186 -8.48 -20.48 3.63
CA ASP A 186 -8.67 -21.88 4.04
C ASP A 186 -8.02 -22.85 3.05
N GLN A 187 -8.20 -22.63 1.75
CA GLN A 187 -7.56 -23.46 0.72
C GLN A 187 -6.03 -23.36 0.76
N MET A 188 -5.49 -22.15 0.99
CA MET A 188 -4.04 -21.97 1.15
C MET A 188 -3.51 -22.66 2.41
N LEU A 189 -4.25 -22.60 3.53
CA LEU A 189 -3.90 -23.31 4.75
C LEU A 189 -3.88 -24.83 4.54
N TYR A 190 -4.88 -25.36 3.85
CA TYR A 190 -4.98 -26.77 3.53
C TYR A 190 -3.80 -27.26 2.67
N GLN A 191 -3.44 -26.49 1.63
CA GLN A 191 -2.43 -26.89 0.65
C GLN A 191 -1.00 -26.60 1.11
N TYR A 192 -0.76 -25.47 1.74
CA TYR A 192 0.59 -25.00 2.07
C TYR A 192 0.94 -25.13 3.55
N GLY A 193 -0.05 -25.37 4.42
CA GLY A 193 0.12 -25.44 5.87
C GLY A 193 0.29 -24.07 6.52
N GLY A 194 0.49 -24.05 7.84
CA GLY A 194 0.62 -22.81 8.62
C GLY A 194 2.06 -22.30 8.81
N LEU A 195 3.07 -23.05 8.33
CA LEU A 195 4.47 -22.65 8.49
C LEU A 195 4.84 -21.52 7.50
N ALA A 196 5.69 -20.63 7.98
CA ALA A 196 6.24 -19.58 7.14
C ALA A 196 7.07 -20.16 5.98
N LYS A 197 6.84 -19.63 4.77
CA LYS A 197 7.58 -19.96 3.57
C LYS A 197 8.22 -18.71 2.99
N THR A 198 9.38 -18.87 2.37
CA THR A 198 10.13 -17.77 1.75
C THR A 198 10.44 -18.11 0.29
N MET A 199 10.40 -17.12 -0.56
CA MET A 199 10.94 -17.19 -1.91
C MET A 199 12.41 -16.79 -1.88
N VAL A 200 13.28 -17.67 -2.31
CA VAL A 200 14.74 -17.48 -2.21
C VAL A 200 15.24 -16.49 -3.25
N TRP A 201 16.09 -15.57 -2.83
CA TRP A 201 16.71 -14.60 -3.73
C TRP A 201 17.69 -15.26 -4.69
N PRO A 202 17.84 -14.73 -5.92
CA PRO A 202 18.92 -15.18 -6.85
C PRO A 202 20.30 -14.91 -6.24
N GLY A 203 21.26 -15.81 -6.53
CA GLY A 203 22.63 -15.66 -6.05
C GLY A 203 23.28 -14.34 -6.45
N ASP A 204 22.94 -13.83 -7.65
CA ASP A 204 23.47 -12.58 -8.20
C ASP A 204 23.16 -11.34 -7.36
N VAL A 205 22.09 -11.38 -6.54
CA VAL A 205 21.66 -10.23 -5.70
C VAL A 205 21.89 -10.44 -4.20
N VAL A 206 22.41 -11.59 -3.80
CA VAL A 206 22.70 -11.90 -2.40
C VAL A 206 24.16 -11.57 -2.07
N HIS A 207 24.49 -10.30 -2.15
CA HIS A 207 25.76 -9.77 -1.67
C HIS A 207 25.50 -8.48 -0.89
N PHE A 208 26.48 -8.08 -0.10
CA PHE A 208 26.41 -6.86 0.68
C PHE A 208 27.27 -5.79 0.00
N THR A 209 26.76 -4.56 0.00
CA THR A 209 27.55 -3.38 -0.32
C THR A 209 27.77 -2.57 0.95
N THR A 210 28.84 -1.78 0.98
CA THR A 210 29.09 -0.85 2.10
C THR A 210 28.59 0.53 1.72
N ILE A 211 27.71 1.09 2.54
CA ILE A 211 27.15 2.45 2.40
C ILE A 211 27.49 3.21 3.67
N PHE A 212 28.32 4.24 3.59
CA PHE A 212 28.81 5.02 4.73
C PHE A 212 29.42 4.17 5.86
N GLY A 213 30.09 3.06 5.51
CA GLY A 213 30.70 2.15 6.47
C GLY A 213 29.81 0.99 6.91
N GLU A 214 28.49 1.08 6.71
CA GLU A 214 27.53 0.05 7.08
C GLU A 214 27.30 -0.96 5.95
N ARG A 215 27.03 -2.22 6.34
CA ARG A 215 26.74 -3.31 5.40
C ARG A 215 25.25 -3.29 5.02
N TYR A 216 24.97 -3.10 3.74
CA TYR A 216 23.60 -3.10 3.22
C TYR A 216 23.38 -4.21 2.19
N ALA A 217 22.27 -4.93 2.30
CA ALA A 217 21.95 -6.03 1.40
C ALA A 217 21.54 -5.49 0.01
N TRP A 218 22.23 -5.93 -1.04
CA TRP A 218 21.94 -5.54 -2.43
C TRP A 218 20.51 -5.94 -2.86
N SER A 219 20.01 -7.08 -2.36
CA SER A 219 18.63 -7.54 -2.60
C SER A 219 17.56 -6.50 -2.25
N ARG A 220 17.80 -5.67 -1.20
CA ARG A 220 16.88 -4.59 -0.83
C ARG A 220 16.90 -3.45 -1.84
N LEU A 221 18.09 -3.04 -2.31
CA LEU A 221 18.22 -2.03 -3.37
C LEU A 221 17.58 -2.53 -4.69
N PHE A 222 17.77 -3.80 -5.00
CA PHE A 222 17.16 -4.43 -6.17
C PHE A 222 15.63 -4.42 -6.07
N MET A 223 15.07 -4.73 -4.91
CA MET A 223 13.62 -4.63 -4.66
C MET A 223 13.11 -3.20 -4.80
N LEU A 224 13.82 -2.22 -4.25
CA LEU A 224 13.49 -0.80 -4.41
C LEU A 224 13.48 -0.41 -5.89
N ALA A 225 14.50 -0.83 -6.65
CA ALA A 225 14.59 -0.56 -8.09
C ALA A 225 13.40 -1.16 -8.85
N ILE A 226 13.02 -2.41 -8.57
CA ILE A 226 11.83 -3.04 -9.17
C ILE A 226 10.58 -2.24 -8.84
N SER A 227 10.38 -1.85 -7.57
CA SER A 227 9.21 -1.09 -7.15
C SER A 227 9.11 0.26 -7.87
N VAL A 228 10.24 0.94 -8.06
CA VAL A 228 10.32 2.19 -8.83
C VAL A 228 9.97 1.96 -10.30
N VAL A 229 10.52 0.89 -10.91
CA VAL A 229 10.21 0.54 -12.31
C VAL A 229 8.73 0.24 -12.47
N VAL A 230 8.14 -0.56 -11.58
CA VAL A 230 6.69 -0.84 -11.57
C VAL A 230 5.88 0.45 -11.45
N GLY A 231 6.29 1.34 -10.56
CA GLY A 231 5.65 2.65 -10.38
C GLY A 231 5.70 3.51 -11.65
N ILE A 232 6.86 3.56 -12.31
CA ILE A 232 7.04 4.31 -13.57
C ILE A 232 6.18 3.69 -14.69
N VAL A 233 6.21 2.36 -14.83
CA VAL A 233 5.40 1.65 -15.84
C VAL A 233 3.92 1.88 -15.60
N LEU A 234 3.46 1.77 -14.37
CA LEU A 234 2.07 2.05 -14.00
C LEU A 234 1.68 3.49 -14.31
N TRP A 235 2.54 4.46 -13.94
CA TRP A 235 2.31 5.87 -14.22
C TRP A 235 2.25 6.16 -15.74
N LEU A 236 3.17 5.59 -16.52
CA LEU A 236 3.18 5.71 -17.98
C LEU A 236 1.92 5.08 -18.58
N TRP A 237 1.56 3.87 -18.13
CA TRP A 237 0.37 3.18 -18.60
C TRP A 237 -0.89 4.00 -18.34
N LEU A 238 -1.07 4.51 -17.14
CA LEU A 238 -2.22 5.35 -16.79
C LEU A 238 -2.24 6.68 -17.56
N ASN A 239 -1.10 7.33 -17.78
CA ASN A 239 -1.09 8.69 -18.35
C ASN A 239 -0.91 8.72 -19.87
N ARG A 240 -0.33 7.69 -20.47
CA ARG A 240 0.02 7.68 -21.90
C ARG A 240 -0.82 6.73 -22.75
N THR A 241 -1.63 5.84 -22.14
CA THR A 241 -2.47 4.90 -22.91
C THR A 241 -3.93 5.32 -22.94
N ARG A 242 -4.65 4.86 -24.01
CA ARG A 242 -6.10 5.08 -24.14
C ARG A 242 -6.87 4.43 -22.98
N MET A 243 -6.47 3.23 -22.55
CA MET A 243 -7.09 2.54 -21.42
C MET A 243 -6.89 3.30 -20.11
N GLY A 244 -5.69 3.82 -19.86
CA GLY A 244 -5.43 4.67 -18.70
C GLY A 244 -6.28 5.95 -18.69
N MET A 245 -6.54 6.57 -19.85
CA MET A 245 -7.46 7.72 -19.95
C MET A 245 -8.89 7.33 -19.59
N VAL A 246 -9.38 6.20 -20.13
CA VAL A 246 -10.73 5.70 -19.86
C VAL A 246 -10.90 5.34 -18.37
N ILE A 247 -9.91 4.69 -17.76
CA ILE A 247 -9.93 4.36 -16.33
C ILE A 247 -10.02 5.64 -15.49
N ARG A 248 -9.20 6.64 -15.78
CA ARG A 248 -9.24 7.92 -15.04
C ARG A 248 -10.57 8.66 -15.23
N ALA A 249 -11.11 8.68 -16.46
CA ALA A 249 -12.42 9.24 -16.73
C ALA A 249 -13.52 8.49 -15.96
N GLY A 250 -13.41 7.15 -15.86
CA GLY A 250 -14.36 6.32 -15.12
C GLY A 250 -14.26 6.47 -13.59
N VAL A 251 -13.08 6.85 -13.07
CA VAL A 251 -12.91 7.24 -11.66
C VAL A 251 -13.61 8.55 -11.36
N ASP A 252 -13.61 9.48 -12.35
CA ASP A 252 -14.26 10.78 -12.21
C ASP A 252 -15.79 10.64 -12.37
N ASP A 253 -16.23 10.06 -13.48
CA ASP A 253 -17.65 9.84 -13.79
C ASP A 253 -17.84 8.58 -14.67
N LYS A 254 -18.26 7.48 -14.04
CA LYS A 254 -18.52 6.21 -14.74
C LYS A 254 -19.76 6.27 -15.65
N ASP A 255 -20.74 7.11 -15.33
CA ASP A 255 -21.97 7.21 -16.11
C ASP A 255 -21.73 8.02 -17.38
N MET A 256 -20.89 9.05 -17.33
CA MET A 256 -20.43 9.76 -18.51
C MET A 256 -19.63 8.85 -19.44
N VAL A 257 -18.73 7.99 -18.91
CA VAL A 257 -17.98 7.02 -19.73
C VAL A 257 -18.93 6.05 -20.45
N ARG A 258 -19.99 5.60 -19.76
CA ARG A 258 -21.04 4.76 -20.35
C ARG A 258 -21.82 5.49 -21.44
N ALA A 259 -22.15 6.77 -21.24
CA ALA A 259 -22.85 7.61 -22.21
C ALA A 259 -22.05 7.81 -23.51
N LEU A 260 -20.71 7.80 -23.42
CA LEU A 260 -19.81 7.83 -24.58
C LEU A 260 -19.70 6.49 -25.32
N GLY A 261 -20.51 5.49 -24.98
CA GLY A 261 -20.54 4.18 -25.63
C GLY A 261 -19.42 3.23 -25.20
N ILE A 262 -18.63 3.54 -24.19
CA ILE A 262 -17.55 2.70 -23.71
C ILE A 262 -18.12 1.59 -22.81
N ASN A 263 -17.70 0.34 -23.08
CA ASN A 263 -18.13 -0.80 -22.27
C ASN A 263 -17.44 -0.79 -20.89
N VAL A 264 -18.13 -0.22 -19.91
CA VAL A 264 -17.65 -0.06 -18.53
C VAL A 264 -17.30 -1.41 -17.88
N ALA A 265 -17.97 -2.51 -18.26
CA ALA A 265 -17.66 -3.84 -17.72
C ALA A 265 -16.26 -4.33 -18.15
N VAL A 266 -15.85 -4.02 -19.37
CA VAL A 266 -14.47 -4.33 -19.85
C VAL A 266 -13.45 -3.46 -19.11
N VAL A 267 -13.76 -2.18 -18.89
CA VAL A 267 -12.87 -1.27 -18.15
C VAL A 267 -12.67 -1.76 -16.71
N PHE A 268 -13.74 -2.20 -16.05
CA PHE A 268 -13.66 -2.80 -14.72
C PHE A 268 -12.83 -4.07 -14.70
N GLY A 269 -13.03 -4.96 -15.71
CA GLY A 269 -12.24 -6.20 -15.83
C GLY A 269 -10.73 -5.92 -15.97
N ILE A 270 -10.36 -4.97 -16.82
CA ILE A 270 -8.95 -4.59 -17.03
C ILE A 270 -8.37 -3.94 -15.77
N THR A 271 -9.13 -3.07 -15.12
CA THR A 271 -8.69 -2.42 -13.88
C THR A 271 -8.47 -3.44 -12.77
N PHE A 272 -9.39 -4.41 -12.66
CA PHE A 272 -9.29 -5.49 -11.69
C PHE A 272 -8.10 -6.41 -11.99
N PHE A 273 -7.87 -6.73 -13.28
CA PHE A 273 -6.71 -7.49 -13.74
C PHE A 273 -5.40 -6.83 -13.31
N VAL A 274 -5.24 -5.55 -13.62
CA VAL A 274 -4.01 -4.80 -13.27
C VAL A 274 -3.87 -4.67 -11.76
N GLY A 275 -4.95 -4.39 -11.05
CA GLY A 275 -4.91 -4.28 -9.58
C GLY A 275 -4.56 -5.60 -8.90
N ALA A 276 -5.14 -6.72 -9.34
CA ALA A 276 -4.82 -8.05 -8.84
C ALA A 276 -3.39 -8.49 -9.23
N PHE A 277 -2.93 -8.14 -10.45
CA PHE A 277 -1.55 -8.36 -10.88
C PHE A 277 -0.55 -7.65 -9.97
N LEU A 278 -0.79 -6.39 -9.63
CA LEU A 278 0.06 -5.63 -8.71
C LEU A 278 0.05 -6.20 -7.30
N ALA A 279 -1.12 -6.66 -6.80
CA ALA A 279 -1.19 -7.38 -5.54
C ALA A 279 -0.33 -8.65 -5.56
N GLY A 280 -0.44 -9.42 -6.64
CA GLY A 280 0.34 -10.65 -6.84
C GLY A 280 1.85 -10.40 -6.98
N MET A 281 2.24 -9.36 -7.72
CA MET A 281 3.65 -8.94 -7.78
C MET A 281 4.18 -8.59 -6.39
N GLY A 282 3.45 -7.76 -5.65
CA GLY A 282 3.81 -7.40 -4.29
C GLY A 282 3.88 -8.62 -3.37
N GLY A 283 2.98 -9.61 -3.56
CA GLY A 283 2.99 -10.87 -2.81
C GLY A 283 4.25 -11.70 -3.02
N SER A 284 4.62 -11.92 -4.27
CA SER A 284 5.83 -12.66 -4.63
C SER A 284 7.10 -11.93 -4.18
N MET A 285 7.15 -10.60 -4.32
CA MET A 285 8.24 -9.77 -3.79
C MET A 285 8.28 -9.81 -2.25
N GLY A 286 7.12 -9.72 -1.59
CA GLY A 286 6.98 -9.83 -0.14
C GLY A 286 7.45 -11.17 0.41
N ALA A 287 7.21 -12.26 -0.33
CA ALA A 287 7.69 -13.58 0.00
C ALA A 287 9.23 -13.69 0.03
N SER A 288 9.92 -12.93 -0.85
CA SER A 288 11.38 -12.84 -0.82
C SER A 288 11.89 -11.89 0.26
N PHE A 289 11.11 -10.86 0.62
CA PHE A 289 11.52 -9.82 1.57
C PHE A 289 11.39 -10.26 3.04
N ALA A 290 10.23 -10.77 3.41
CA ALA A 290 9.90 -11.10 4.81
C ALA A 290 9.38 -12.52 4.99
N GLY A 291 9.20 -13.26 3.89
CA GLY A 291 8.45 -14.51 3.90
C GLY A 291 6.94 -14.29 4.05
N VAL A 292 6.19 -15.37 3.90
CA VAL A 292 4.73 -15.38 4.03
C VAL A 292 4.25 -16.57 4.84
N ALA A 293 3.21 -16.36 5.63
CA ALA A 293 2.55 -17.38 6.43
C ALA A 293 1.04 -17.12 6.44
N GLN A 294 0.28 -18.03 7.00
CA GLN A 294 -1.13 -17.82 7.26
C GLN A 294 -1.34 -16.55 8.10
N GLY A 295 -2.30 -15.70 7.68
CA GLY A 295 -2.60 -14.40 8.31
C GLY A 295 -1.82 -13.21 7.72
N THR A 296 -0.79 -13.46 6.92
CA THR A 296 -0.04 -12.41 6.20
C THR A 296 -0.95 -11.64 5.24
N ASP A 297 -1.95 -12.30 4.65
CA ASP A 297 -2.98 -11.70 3.79
C ASP A 297 -3.74 -10.55 4.47
N GLY A 298 -4.19 -10.79 5.71
CA GLY A 298 -4.89 -9.76 6.50
C GLY A 298 -3.99 -8.57 6.84
N GLN A 299 -2.74 -8.84 7.19
CA GLN A 299 -1.76 -7.80 7.52
C GLN A 299 -1.46 -6.89 6.31
N TRP A 300 -1.20 -7.48 5.13
CA TRP A 300 -0.92 -6.70 3.93
C TRP A 300 -2.15 -5.97 3.40
N LEU A 301 -3.34 -6.54 3.55
CA LEU A 301 -4.59 -5.84 3.27
C LEU A 301 -4.73 -4.58 4.13
N LEU A 302 -4.53 -4.70 5.46
CA LEU A 302 -4.59 -3.57 6.38
C LEU A 302 -3.55 -2.50 6.05
N ASN A 303 -2.29 -2.89 5.84
CA ASN A 303 -1.22 -1.96 5.48
C ASN A 303 -1.55 -1.20 4.18
N SER A 304 -2.05 -1.91 3.16
CA SER A 304 -2.46 -1.30 1.90
C SER A 304 -3.65 -0.35 2.07
N LEU A 305 -4.61 -0.72 2.90
CA LEU A 305 -5.77 0.12 3.21
C LEU A 305 -5.35 1.41 3.92
N ILE A 306 -4.46 1.32 4.93
CA ILE A 306 -3.91 2.48 5.64
C ILE A 306 -3.20 3.42 4.64
N VAL A 307 -2.34 2.88 3.77
CA VAL A 307 -1.63 3.67 2.75
C VAL A 307 -2.60 4.39 1.82
N VAL A 308 -3.64 3.70 1.36
CA VAL A 308 -4.61 4.27 0.42
C VAL A 308 -5.49 5.32 1.10
N ILE A 309 -5.83 5.14 2.36
CA ILE A 309 -6.57 6.13 3.16
C ILE A 309 -5.70 7.37 3.41
N ILE A 310 -4.45 7.20 3.85
CA ILE A 310 -3.50 8.30 4.04
C ILE A 310 -3.29 9.06 2.72
N GLY A 311 -3.09 8.31 1.64
CA GLY A 311 -2.83 8.88 0.31
C GLY A 311 -4.03 9.61 -0.29
N GLY A 312 -5.23 9.13 0.01
CA GLY A 312 -6.50 9.53 -0.59
C GLY A 312 -7.02 8.49 -1.56
N LEU A 313 -8.21 7.99 -1.30
CA LEU A 313 -8.87 6.91 -2.02
C LEU A 313 -8.93 7.17 -3.54
N GLY A 314 -8.47 6.23 -4.34
CA GLY A 314 -8.46 6.32 -5.81
C GLY A 314 -7.35 7.18 -6.42
N SER A 315 -6.39 7.68 -5.62
CA SER A 315 -5.28 8.50 -6.08
C SER A 315 -3.96 7.73 -6.08
N VAL A 316 -3.44 7.38 -7.28
CA VAL A 316 -2.12 6.71 -7.39
C VAL A 316 -0.98 7.58 -6.87
N LYS A 317 -1.05 8.92 -7.07
CA LYS A 317 -0.10 9.86 -6.47
C LYS A 317 -0.20 9.84 -4.95
N GLY A 318 -1.42 9.70 -4.44
CA GLY A 318 -1.68 9.50 -3.02
C GLY A 318 -1.08 8.20 -2.51
N ALA A 319 -1.21 7.09 -3.25
CA ALA A 319 -0.59 5.83 -2.87
C ALA A 319 0.94 5.92 -2.75
N VAL A 320 1.63 6.68 -3.64
CA VAL A 320 3.08 6.96 -3.50
C VAL A 320 3.37 7.70 -2.20
N ALA A 321 2.66 8.80 -1.93
CA ALA A 321 2.91 9.59 -0.73
C ALA A 321 2.56 8.84 0.55
N GLY A 322 1.44 8.10 0.54
CA GLY A 322 1.01 7.27 1.68
C GLY A 322 1.98 6.14 1.97
N SER A 323 2.48 5.44 0.94
CA SER A 323 3.46 4.37 1.11
C SER A 323 4.81 4.89 1.61
N LEU A 324 5.28 6.04 1.10
CA LEU A 324 6.50 6.68 1.59
C LEU A 324 6.36 7.05 3.07
N LEU A 325 5.28 7.70 3.43
CA LEU A 325 5.05 8.10 4.82
C LEU A 325 4.94 6.87 5.74
N TYR A 326 4.16 5.86 5.34
CA TYR A 326 4.02 4.63 6.10
C TYR A 326 5.36 3.89 6.25
N GLY A 327 6.08 3.70 5.13
CA GLY A 327 7.36 2.98 5.12
C GLY A 327 8.43 3.67 5.97
N MET A 328 8.51 5.00 5.92
CA MET A 328 9.42 5.75 6.79
C MET A 328 9.08 5.56 8.26
N VAL A 329 7.82 5.69 8.64
CA VAL A 329 7.41 5.49 10.04
C VAL A 329 7.71 4.09 10.52
N THR A 330 7.44 3.08 9.69
CA THR A 330 7.68 1.68 10.04
C THR A 330 9.17 1.37 10.19
N ALA A 331 10.05 2.04 9.45
CA ALA A 331 11.50 1.86 9.57
C ALA A 331 12.10 2.68 10.72
N PHE A 332 11.73 3.96 10.81
CA PHE A 332 12.35 4.86 11.79
C PHE A 332 11.84 4.64 13.22
N SER A 333 10.55 4.28 13.39
CA SER A 333 10.00 4.09 14.74
C SER A 333 10.75 3.02 15.54
N PRO A 334 10.95 1.79 15.05
CA PRO A 334 11.70 0.78 15.82
C PRO A 334 13.20 1.07 15.91
N ALA A 335 13.80 1.75 14.91
CA ALA A 335 15.22 2.05 14.89
C ALA A 335 15.62 3.10 15.94
N TYR A 336 14.73 4.07 16.21
CA TYR A 336 15.04 5.21 17.09
C TYR A 336 14.22 5.25 18.38
N LEU A 337 13.34 4.27 18.59
CA LEU A 337 12.69 4.09 19.90
C LEU A 337 13.62 3.27 20.80
N PRO A 338 13.68 3.59 22.10
CA PRO A 338 14.37 2.76 23.07
C PRO A 338 13.85 1.31 23.06
N SER A 339 14.72 0.35 23.34
CA SER A 339 14.40 -1.09 23.31
C SER A 339 13.12 -1.45 24.05
N ASP A 340 12.89 -0.84 25.22
CA ASP A 340 11.70 -1.06 26.05
C ASP A 340 10.40 -0.56 25.42
N TYR A 341 10.50 0.37 24.47
CA TYR A 341 9.36 1.00 23.80
C TYR A 341 9.20 0.60 22.32
N THR A 342 10.09 -0.21 21.78
CA THR A 342 10.05 -0.66 20.37
C THR A 342 8.74 -1.37 20.03
N PHE A 343 8.13 -2.07 21.00
CA PHE A 343 6.81 -2.69 20.83
C PHE A 343 5.73 -1.67 20.45
N TYR A 344 5.84 -0.43 20.90
CA TYR A 344 4.88 0.63 20.58
C TYR A 344 5.06 1.25 19.20
N SER A 345 6.08 0.84 18.44
CA SER A 345 6.34 1.38 17.08
C SER A 345 5.13 1.24 16.15
N ILE A 346 4.36 0.18 16.31
CA ILE A 346 3.13 -0.05 15.54
C ILE A 346 2.07 1.04 15.79
N ILE A 347 2.03 1.62 17.01
CA ILE A 347 1.09 2.68 17.36
C ILE A 347 1.36 3.94 16.56
N PHE A 348 2.61 4.26 16.26
CA PHE A 348 2.97 5.45 15.47
C PHE A 348 2.37 5.43 14.07
N THR A 349 2.23 4.25 13.48
CA THR A 349 1.55 4.08 12.18
C THR A 349 0.09 4.50 12.24
N PHE A 350 -0.62 4.07 13.30
CA PHE A 350 -2.03 4.46 13.49
C PHE A 350 -2.17 5.93 13.92
N VAL A 351 -1.23 6.45 14.71
CA VAL A 351 -1.19 7.88 15.08
C VAL A 351 -1.04 8.74 13.84
N ILE A 352 -0.13 8.38 12.93
CA ILE A 352 0.02 9.12 11.66
C ILE A 352 -1.24 9.06 10.82
N LEU A 353 -1.88 7.89 10.71
CA LEU A 353 -3.17 7.77 10.04
C LEU A 353 -4.20 8.73 10.65
N ALA A 354 -4.33 8.72 11.97
CA ALA A 354 -5.27 9.59 12.68
C ALA A 354 -4.97 11.07 12.46
N VAL A 355 -3.70 11.47 12.54
CA VAL A 355 -3.26 12.85 12.30
C VAL A 355 -3.55 13.28 10.87
N VAL A 356 -3.21 12.43 9.88
CA VAL A 356 -3.47 12.77 8.47
C VAL A 356 -4.97 12.94 8.23
N LEU A 357 -5.82 12.04 8.76
CA LEU A 357 -7.28 12.14 8.60
C LEU A 357 -7.88 13.33 9.35
N ALA A 358 -7.37 13.66 10.53
CA ALA A 358 -7.80 14.84 11.29
C ALA A 358 -7.52 16.15 10.53
N VAL A 359 -6.42 16.17 9.80
CA VAL A 359 -5.93 17.33 9.06
C VAL A 359 -6.48 17.37 7.63
N ARG A 360 -6.57 16.21 6.99
CA ARG A 360 -7.04 15.99 5.63
C ARG A 360 -7.98 14.78 5.58
N PRO A 361 -9.28 14.94 5.84
CA PRO A 361 -10.22 13.82 5.92
C PRO A 361 -10.34 13.02 4.62
N ASN A 362 -10.01 13.62 3.47
CA ASN A 362 -9.99 12.94 2.17
C ASN A 362 -8.61 12.35 1.82
N GLY A 363 -7.65 12.35 2.76
CA GLY A 363 -6.26 11.96 2.52
C GLY A 363 -5.43 13.07 1.86
N LEU A 364 -4.12 12.81 1.68
CA LEU A 364 -3.15 13.81 1.19
C LEU A 364 -3.47 14.32 -0.22
N PHE A 365 -3.92 13.44 -1.10
CA PHE A 365 -4.23 13.70 -2.51
C PHE A 365 -5.67 13.31 -2.90
N GLY A 366 -6.54 13.13 -1.90
CA GLY A 366 -7.96 12.91 -2.12
C GLY A 366 -8.64 14.16 -2.68
N ARG A 367 -9.68 13.96 -3.50
CA ARG A 367 -10.47 15.06 -4.06
C ARG A 367 -11.48 15.54 -3.02
N THR A 368 -11.58 16.84 -2.88
CA THR A 368 -12.73 17.48 -2.22
C THR A 368 -13.85 17.54 -3.25
N GLU A 369 -14.94 16.82 -3.03
CA GLU A 369 -16.20 16.99 -3.78
C GLU A 369 -16.75 18.40 -3.61
#